data_2b88d5ac2611a031bc690a6d177b90f3
#
_entry.id   2b88d5ac2611a031bc690a6d177b90f3
#
_cell.length_a   1.000
_cell.length_b   1.000
_cell.length_c   1.000
_cell.angle_alpha   90.00
_cell.angle_beta   90.00
_cell.angle_gamma   90.00
#
_symmetry.space_group_name_H-M   'P 1'
#
loop_
_entity.id
_entity.type
_entity.pdbx_description
1 polymer ?
#
loop_
_entity_poly.entity_id
_entity_poly.type
_entity_poly.pdbx_seq_one_letter_code
_entity_poly.pdbx_strand_id
1 'polypeptide(L)'
;MATIEVRTSAPEKARSLLRQALGREQRLLHDAVIRTHARAEELAAKTRVDLDALRAGLAPHPEEQDMELLELEGELELLDRIEDELRILETLEICP
;
A
#
# COMPACT_ATOMS: atom_id res chain seq x y z
N MET A 1 -7.73 1.16 -20.91
CA MET A 1 -6.53 0.49 -20.39
C MET A 1 -5.34 0.75 -21.29
N ALA A 2 -4.19 0.98 -20.70
CA ALA A 2 -2.96 1.22 -21.46
C ALA A 2 -2.07 -0.01 -21.44
N THR A 3 -1.18 -0.11 -22.42
CA THR A 3 -0.25 -1.24 -22.56
C THR A 3 1.18 -0.75 -22.40
N ILE A 4 1.97 -1.52 -21.67
CA ILE A 4 3.41 -1.32 -21.56
C ILE A 4 4.09 -2.43 -22.34
N GLU A 5 5.00 -2.06 -23.23
CA GLU A 5 5.73 -3.02 -24.04
C GLU A 5 7.08 -3.34 -23.41
N VAL A 6 7.38 -4.64 -23.27
CA VAL A 6 8.66 -5.13 -22.77
C VAL A 6 9.32 -5.94 -23.89
N ARG A 7 10.59 -5.63 -24.19
CA ARG A 7 11.37 -6.33 -25.22
C ARG A 7 12.36 -7.27 -24.58
N THR A 8 12.47 -8.48 -25.12
CA THR A 8 13.37 -9.50 -24.63
C THR A 8 13.75 -10.47 -25.73
N SER A 9 14.93 -11.08 -25.63
CA SER A 9 15.34 -12.18 -26.51
C SER A 9 14.80 -13.55 -26.07
N ALA A 10 14.20 -13.63 -24.87
CA ALA A 10 13.68 -14.87 -24.30
C ALA A 10 12.28 -14.65 -23.71
N PRO A 11 11.25 -14.48 -24.58
CA PRO A 11 9.92 -14.05 -24.12
C PRO A 11 9.25 -15.00 -23.13
N GLU A 12 9.37 -16.30 -23.29
CA GLU A 12 8.76 -17.26 -22.37
C GLU A 12 9.38 -17.23 -20.99
N LYS A 13 10.71 -17.20 -20.93
CA LYS A 13 11.42 -17.07 -19.66
C LYS A 13 11.15 -15.73 -18.99
N ALA A 14 11.12 -14.66 -19.77
CA ALA A 14 10.84 -13.32 -19.25
C ALA A 14 9.43 -13.24 -18.68
N ARG A 15 8.42 -13.82 -19.31
CA ARG A 15 7.05 -13.86 -18.77
C ARG A 15 7.00 -14.57 -17.43
N SER A 16 7.66 -15.73 -17.36
CA SER A 16 7.72 -16.50 -16.12
C SER A 16 8.39 -15.72 -15.00
N LEU A 17 9.51 -15.07 -15.29
CA LEU A 17 10.21 -14.23 -14.30
C LEU A 17 9.39 -13.02 -13.88
N LEU A 18 8.71 -12.37 -14.82
CA LEU A 18 7.83 -11.23 -14.50
C LEU A 18 6.67 -11.66 -13.59
N ARG A 19 6.03 -12.79 -13.89
CA ARG A 19 4.96 -13.31 -13.04
C ARG A 19 5.44 -13.63 -11.63
N GLN A 20 6.63 -14.23 -11.52
CA GLN A 20 7.23 -14.51 -10.23
C GLN A 20 7.55 -13.23 -9.46
N ALA A 21 8.13 -12.24 -10.14
CA ALA A 21 8.47 -10.96 -9.54
C ALA A 21 7.22 -10.20 -9.08
N LEU A 22 6.19 -10.14 -9.91
CA LEU A 22 4.93 -9.49 -9.58
C LEU A 22 4.22 -10.20 -8.43
N GLY A 23 4.21 -11.52 -8.42
CA GLY A 23 3.62 -12.29 -7.33
C GLY A 23 4.35 -12.09 -6.01
N ARG A 24 5.68 -11.97 -6.05
CA ARG A 24 6.50 -11.66 -4.89
C ARG A 24 6.21 -10.27 -4.36
N GLU A 25 6.13 -9.28 -5.25
CA GLU A 25 5.81 -7.91 -4.89
C GLU A 25 4.40 -7.80 -4.28
N GLN A 26 3.42 -8.49 -4.84
CA GLN A 26 2.08 -8.54 -4.26
C GLN A 26 2.09 -9.07 -2.83
N ARG A 27 2.84 -10.14 -2.56
CA ARG A 27 2.94 -10.69 -1.20
C ARG A 27 3.58 -9.70 -0.24
N LEU A 28 4.65 -9.02 -0.68
CA LEU A 28 5.33 -8.02 0.14
C LEU A 28 4.40 -6.83 0.45
N LEU A 29 3.63 -6.38 -0.52
CA LEU A 29 2.67 -5.30 -0.33
C LEU A 29 1.51 -5.72 0.58
N HIS A 30 0.99 -6.95 0.44
CA HIS A 30 -0.03 -7.47 1.35
C HIS A 30 0.47 -7.51 2.79
N ASP A 31 1.69 -8.01 3.00
CA ASP A 31 2.29 -8.04 4.34
C ASP A 31 2.49 -6.63 4.89
N ALA A 32 2.91 -5.70 4.03
CA ALA A 32 3.08 -4.30 4.43
C ALA A 32 1.75 -3.64 4.80
N VAL A 33 0.66 -3.94 4.09
CA VAL A 33 -0.69 -3.46 4.44
C VAL A 33 -1.07 -3.94 5.82
N ILE A 34 -0.89 -5.23 6.11
CA ILE A 34 -1.24 -5.82 7.41
C ILE A 34 -0.45 -5.15 8.53
N ARG A 35 0.87 -5.00 8.37
CA ARG A 35 1.73 -4.39 9.40
C ARG A 35 1.40 -2.92 9.61
N THR A 36 1.23 -2.18 8.53
CA THR A 36 0.95 -0.74 8.59
C THR A 36 -0.42 -0.48 9.21
N HIS A 37 -1.42 -1.26 8.84
CA HIS A 37 -2.75 -1.17 9.42
C HIS A 37 -2.74 -1.47 10.92
N ALA A 38 -2.03 -2.53 11.33
CA ALA A 38 -1.90 -2.88 12.75
C ALA A 38 -1.21 -1.76 13.53
N ARG A 39 -0.18 -1.13 12.97
CA ARG A 39 0.50 0.00 13.61
C ARG A 39 -0.41 1.21 13.72
N ALA A 40 -1.19 1.50 12.67
CA ALA A 40 -2.15 2.59 12.69
C ALA A 40 -3.24 2.37 13.75
N GLU A 41 -3.76 1.15 13.88
CA GLU A 41 -4.74 0.80 14.92
C GLU A 41 -4.16 0.98 16.32
N GLU A 42 -2.92 0.57 16.52
CA GLU A 42 -2.23 0.73 17.80
C GLU A 42 -2.09 2.21 18.17
N LEU A 43 -1.66 3.04 17.22
CA LEU A 43 -1.52 4.47 17.42
C LEU A 43 -2.87 5.16 17.63
N ALA A 44 -3.90 4.75 16.89
CA ALA A 44 -5.26 5.27 17.06
C ALA A 44 -5.80 4.97 18.46
N ALA A 45 -5.56 3.77 18.97
CA ALA A 45 -5.95 3.41 20.33
C ALA A 45 -5.24 4.24 21.39
N LYS A 46 -3.93 4.46 21.22
CA LYS A 46 -3.13 5.28 22.14
C LYS A 46 -3.57 6.74 22.16
N THR A 47 -3.92 7.28 21.02
CA THR A 47 -4.30 8.68 20.87
C THR A 47 -5.80 8.92 21.04
N ARG A 48 -6.58 7.84 21.17
CA ARG A 48 -8.04 7.88 21.26
C ARG A 48 -8.70 8.54 20.04
N VAL A 49 -8.14 8.32 18.88
CA VAL A 49 -8.66 8.83 17.61
C VAL A 49 -9.43 7.72 16.90
N ASP A 50 -10.58 8.06 16.31
CA ASP A 50 -11.30 7.15 15.43
C ASP A 50 -10.56 7.06 14.11
N LEU A 51 -10.03 5.90 13.80
CA LEU A 51 -9.21 5.66 12.62
C LEU A 51 -10.00 5.92 11.32
N ASP A 52 -11.24 5.44 11.27
CA ASP A 52 -12.09 5.60 10.08
C ASP A 52 -12.43 7.07 9.86
N ALA A 53 -12.75 7.80 10.91
CA ALA A 53 -13.03 9.23 10.84
C ALA A 53 -11.79 10.01 10.37
N LEU A 54 -10.61 9.65 10.87
CA LEU A 54 -9.36 10.32 10.47
C LEU A 54 -9.06 10.06 8.99
N ARG A 55 -9.23 8.82 8.52
CA ARG A 55 -9.02 8.49 7.10
C ARG A 55 -10.01 9.20 6.19
N ALA A 56 -11.21 9.42 6.64
CA ALA A 56 -12.24 10.15 5.89
C ALA A 56 -12.08 11.68 5.98
N GLY A 57 -11.11 12.17 6.74
CA GLY A 57 -10.91 13.61 6.93
C GLY A 57 -11.94 14.25 7.86
N LEU A 58 -12.66 13.45 8.64
CA LEU A 58 -13.73 13.93 9.54
C LEU A 58 -13.25 14.17 10.97
N ALA A 59 -12.10 13.63 11.34
CA ALA A 59 -11.51 13.87 12.65
C ALA A 59 -10.74 15.20 12.67
N PRO A 60 -10.64 15.86 13.83
CA PRO A 60 -9.82 17.06 13.95
C PRO A 60 -8.36 16.76 13.61
N HIS A 61 -7.70 17.70 12.95
CA HIS A 61 -6.27 17.58 12.72
C HIS A 61 -5.51 17.53 14.04
N PRO A 62 -4.51 16.64 14.16
CA PRO A 62 -3.68 16.60 15.35
C PRO A 62 -2.91 17.91 15.49
N GLU A 63 -2.68 18.29 16.74
CA GLU A 63 -1.79 19.42 17.02
C GLU A 63 -0.37 19.07 16.59
N GLU A 64 0.36 20.05 16.06
CA GLU A 64 1.71 19.84 15.53
C GLU A 64 2.69 19.24 16.53
N GLN A 65 2.39 19.38 17.81
CA GLN A 65 3.25 18.91 18.90
C GLN A 65 2.97 17.46 19.32
N ASP A 66 1.92 16.84 18.81
CA ASP A 66 1.60 15.46 19.15
C ASP A 66 2.26 14.51 18.16
N MET A 67 3.41 13.97 18.57
CA MET A 67 4.22 13.09 17.75
C MET A 67 3.50 11.79 17.39
N GLU A 68 2.67 11.25 18.27
CA GLU A 68 1.94 10.01 18.01
C GLU A 68 0.86 10.22 16.94
N LEU A 69 0.18 11.36 16.96
CA LEU A 69 -0.79 11.70 15.92
C LEU A 69 -0.13 11.96 14.56
N LEU A 70 1.03 12.62 14.56
CA LEU A 70 1.81 12.81 13.34
C LEU A 70 2.29 11.48 12.77
N GLU A 71 2.74 10.56 13.64
CA GLU A 71 3.13 9.23 13.23
C GLU A 71 1.93 8.46 12.65
N LEU A 72 0.75 8.59 13.26
CA LEU A 72 -0.47 7.96 12.76
C LEU A 72 -0.83 8.48 11.36
N GLU A 73 -0.77 9.79 11.14
CA GLU A 73 -1.01 10.38 9.81
C GLU A 73 -0.02 9.83 8.78
N GLY A 74 1.25 9.73 9.14
CA GLY A 74 2.29 9.15 8.28
C GLY A 74 2.01 7.69 7.93
N GLU A 75 1.57 6.88 8.90
CA GLU A 75 1.19 5.49 8.66
C GLU A 75 -0.02 5.37 7.73
N LEU A 76 -1.02 6.25 7.87
CA LEU A 76 -2.19 6.25 7.00
C LEU A 76 -1.84 6.67 5.56
N GLU A 77 -0.96 7.64 5.38
CA GLU A 77 -0.46 8.02 4.05
C GLU A 77 0.29 6.86 3.40
N LEU A 78 1.13 6.18 4.16
CA LEU A 78 1.85 4.99 3.68
C LEU A 78 0.87 3.88 3.30
N LEU A 79 -0.14 3.63 4.12
CA LEU A 79 -1.16 2.62 3.87
C LEU A 79 -1.90 2.90 2.56
N ASP A 80 -2.33 4.14 2.33
CA ASP A 80 -3.02 4.53 1.11
C ASP A 80 -2.15 4.31 -0.12
N ARG A 81 -0.86 4.63 -0.04
CA ARG A 81 0.10 4.42 -1.13
C ARG A 81 0.29 2.93 -1.42
N ILE A 82 0.46 2.11 -0.39
CA ILE A 82 0.65 0.67 -0.55
C ILE A 82 -0.60 0.01 -1.13
N GLU A 83 -1.77 0.37 -0.64
CA GLU A 83 -3.05 -0.13 -1.15
C GLU A 83 -3.26 0.24 -2.62
N ASP A 84 -2.87 1.44 -3.02
CA ASP A 84 -2.94 1.89 -4.41
C ASP A 84 -2.00 1.08 -5.31
N GLU A 85 -0.76 0.89 -4.88
CA GLU A 85 0.22 0.07 -5.60
C GLU A 85 -0.26 -1.37 -5.74
N LEU A 86 -0.85 -1.93 -4.69
CA LEU A 86 -1.41 -3.28 -4.71
C LEU A 86 -2.56 -3.40 -5.70
N ARG A 87 -3.47 -2.42 -5.76
CA ARG A 87 -4.54 -2.39 -6.75
C ARG A 87 -4.00 -2.38 -8.18
N ILE A 88 -2.95 -1.59 -8.42
CA ILE A 88 -2.31 -1.55 -9.74
C ILE A 88 -1.78 -2.94 -10.12
N LEU A 89 -1.09 -3.61 -9.21
CA LEU A 89 -0.57 -4.95 -9.45
C LEU A 89 -1.67 -5.99 -9.70
N GLU A 90 -2.78 -5.90 -8.98
CA GLU A 90 -3.90 -6.82 -9.11
C GLU A 90 -4.61 -6.70 -10.46
N THR A 91 -4.57 -5.53 -11.09
CA THR A 91 -5.17 -5.28 -12.39
C THR A 91 -4.22 -5.47 -13.57
N LEU A 92 -2.94 -5.73 -13.29
CA LEU A 92 -1.93 -5.96 -14.32
C LEU A 92 -2.15 -7.30 -15.02
N GLU A 93 -2.15 -7.27 -16.34
CA GLU A 93 -2.22 -8.47 -17.17
C GLU A 93 -0.95 -8.60 -18.00
N ILE A 94 -0.37 -9.79 -18.01
CA ILE A 94 0.75 -10.10 -18.88
C ILE A 94 0.18 -10.81 -20.12
N CYS A 95 0.27 -10.14 -21.26
CA CYS A 95 -0.23 -10.70 -22.51
C CYS A 95 0.58 -11.94 -22.93
N PRO A 96 -0.08 -12.97 -23.45
CA PRO A 96 0.59 -14.17 -23.92
C PRO A 96 1.47 -13.92 -25.16
#